data_e4b4b2ae1c6a393d5e9cbd5143e32049
#
_entry.id   e4b4b2ae1c6a393d5e9cbd5143e32049
#
_cell.length_a   1.000
_cell.length_b   1.000
_cell.length_c   1.000
_cell.angle_alpha   90.00
_cell.angle_beta   90.00
_cell.angle_gamma   90.00
#
_symmetry.space_group_name_H-M   'P 1'
#
loop_
_entity.id
_entity.type
_entity.pdbx_description
1 polymer ?
#
loop_
_entity_poly.entity_id
_entity_poly.type
_entity_poly.pdbx_seq_one_letter_code
_entity_poly.pdbx_strand_id
1 'polypeptide(L)'
;MQEKYIENIPRREGMLDANPVSTPMDPNNKINPNPDGNKGSRSNSYAKLLRELQFLTNAIRPDITYAVNKLSAYTANPSLQHVGAAKRILRYLKGTKNLAIKYSAETPTQQQNSNSFYGYADAAYANMDDYKLTSGYVFIAGGGTITWRSKKQTTIALSSMEAEYVALSEAGREICWLRNLYQELGYTQEFPTLLKGDNDGSIAKACNPQFHKRSKHIATRWQWVCDLVQNKDIVIESCCNPEQTADILTKPLAC
;
A
#
# COMPACT_ATOMS: atom_id res chain seq x y z
N MET A 1 -14.19 2.45 -19.68
CA MET A 1 -15.04 3.07 -18.64
C MET A 1 -14.25 3.88 -17.61
N GLN A 2 -13.07 3.45 -17.22
CA GLN A 2 -12.24 4.08 -16.19
C GLN A 2 -11.59 5.39 -16.65
N GLU A 3 -11.17 5.47 -17.92
CA GLU A 3 -10.62 6.68 -18.53
C GLU A 3 -11.59 7.86 -18.44
N LYS A 4 -12.87 7.64 -18.76
CA LYS A 4 -13.92 8.66 -18.61
C LYS A 4 -14.09 9.14 -17.16
N TYR A 5 -13.96 8.23 -16.19
CA TYR A 5 -14.06 8.61 -14.78
C TYR A 5 -12.86 9.48 -14.37
N ILE A 6 -11.65 9.08 -14.79
CA ILE A 6 -10.41 9.83 -14.53
C ILE A 6 -10.47 11.23 -15.18
N GLU A 7 -11.03 11.36 -16.37
CA GLU A 7 -11.18 12.66 -17.05
C GLU A 7 -12.24 13.57 -16.43
N ASN A 8 -13.29 13.00 -15.85
CA ASN A 8 -14.39 13.78 -15.26
C ASN A 8 -13.98 14.50 -13.97
N ILE A 9 -13.05 13.96 -13.18
CA ILE A 9 -12.60 14.59 -11.93
C ILE A 9 -11.86 15.90 -12.20
N PRO A 10 -10.79 15.94 -13.03
CA PRO A 10 -10.13 17.20 -13.39
C PRO A 10 -11.06 18.23 -14.06
N ARG A 11 -12.04 17.76 -14.84
CA ARG A 11 -13.02 18.66 -15.48
C ARG A 11 -13.84 19.41 -14.44
N ARG A 12 -14.34 18.72 -13.42
CA ARG A 12 -15.12 19.35 -12.33
C ARG A 12 -14.29 20.27 -11.45
N GLU A 13 -13.02 19.95 -11.29
CA GLU A 13 -12.07 20.74 -10.49
C GLU A 13 -11.43 21.91 -11.28
N GLY A 14 -11.88 22.15 -12.52
CA GLY A 14 -11.35 23.23 -13.38
C GLY A 14 -9.88 23.04 -13.76
N MET A 15 -9.43 21.78 -13.90
CA MET A 15 -8.03 21.44 -14.12
C MET A 15 -7.78 20.74 -15.47
N LEU A 16 -8.65 20.94 -16.45
CA LEU A 16 -8.50 20.34 -17.78
C LEU A 16 -7.18 20.75 -18.46
N ASP A 17 -6.76 22.01 -18.28
CA ASP A 17 -5.57 22.56 -18.92
C ASP A 17 -4.31 22.44 -18.06
N ALA A 18 -4.40 21.82 -16.88
CA ALA A 18 -3.25 21.65 -15.99
C ALA A 18 -2.18 20.77 -16.61
N ASN A 19 -0.90 21.17 -16.50
CA ASN A 19 0.23 20.38 -16.99
C ASN A 19 0.36 19.07 -16.20
N PRO A 20 0.52 17.92 -16.88
CA PRO A 20 0.79 16.63 -16.23
C PRO A 20 2.06 16.66 -15.39
N VAL A 21 2.15 15.76 -14.43
CA VAL A 21 3.36 15.51 -13.62
C VAL A 21 3.63 14.00 -13.59
N SER A 22 4.89 13.63 -13.37
CA SER A 22 5.35 12.24 -13.40
C SER A 22 5.09 11.45 -12.12
N THR A 23 4.88 12.13 -10.97
CA THR A 23 4.66 11.47 -9.67
C THR A 23 3.41 11.97 -8.97
N PRO A 24 2.65 11.09 -8.29
CA PRO A 24 1.43 11.50 -7.58
C PRO A 24 1.73 12.35 -6.34
N MET A 25 2.91 12.16 -5.73
CA MET A 25 3.38 12.93 -4.58
C MET A 25 4.83 13.35 -4.80
N ASP A 26 5.19 14.54 -4.33
CA ASP A 26 6.56 15.02 -4.36
C ASP A 26 7.32 14.50 -3.14
N PRO A 27 8.42 13.72 -3.33
CA PRO A 27 9.22 13.21 -2.22
C PRO A 27 9.82 14.31 -1.34
N ASN A 28 10.09 15.48 -1.93
CA ASN A 28 10.72 16.62 -1.25
C ASN A 28 9.72 17.52 -0.52
N ASN A 29 8.43 17.38 -0.78
CA ASN A 29 7.40 18.22 -0.19
C ASN A 29 6.80 17.55 1.05
N LYS A 30 7.25 18.00 2.24
CA LYS A 30 6.68 17.55 3.51
C LYS A 30 5.27 18.11 3.67
N ILE A 31 4.32 17.23 3.90
CA ILE A 31 2.92 17.60 4.18
C ILE A 31 2.74 17.63 5.70
N ASN A 32 2.51 18.82 6.25
CA ASN A 32 2.39 19.05 7.68
C ASN A 32 0.92 19.26 8.09
N PRO A 33 0.54 18.96 9.34
CA PRO A 33 -0.77 19.34 9.87
C PRO A 33 -1.03 20.83 9.70
N ASN A 34 -2.31 21.22 9.54
CA ASN A 34 -2.69 22.61 9.46
C ASN A 34 -2.68 23.24 10.87
N PRO A 35 -1.74 24.15 11.20
CA PRO A 35 -1.64 24.74 12.53
C PRO A 35 -2.78 25.71 12.85
N ASP A 36 -3.33 26.37 11.83
CA ASP A 36 -4.18 27.56 12.02
C ASP A 36 -5.64 27.24 12.36
N GLY A 37 -6.02 25.97 12.43
CA GLY A 37 -7.39 25.56 12.83
C GLY A 37 -8.53 26.14 11.97
N ASN A 38 -8.21 26.91 10.96
CA ASN A 38 -9.15 27.59 10.09
C ASN A 38 -9.82 26.55 9.19
N LYS A 39 -10.93 25.99 9.68
CA LYS A 39 -11.83 25.10 8.92
C LYS A 39 -12.46 25.92 7.80
N GLY A 40 -11.70 26.24 6.78
CA GLY A 40 -12.22 27.00 5.63
C GLY A 40 -13.35 26.23 4.95
N SER A 41 -14.21 26.95 4.23
CA SER A 41 -15.29 26.43 3.36
C SER A 41 -14.84 25.36 2.36
N ARG A 42 -13.54 25.08 2.29
CA ARG A 42 -12.86 24.10 1.43
C ARG A 42 -12.91 22.66 1.94
N SER A 43 -13.26 22.43 3.21
CA SER A 43 -13.27 21.09 3.80
C SER A 43 -14.19 20.13 3.05
N ASN A 44 -15.39 20.58 2.67
CA ASN A 44 -16.35 19.75 1.94
C ASN A 44 -15.89 19.41 0.52
N SER A 45 -15.30 20.37 -0.19
CA SER A 45 -14.76 20.16 -1.54
C SER A 45 -13.56 19.22 -1.51
N TYR A 46 -12.64 19.43 -0.57
CA TYR A 46 -11.48 18.54 -0.36
C TYR A 46 -11.90 17.12 -0.01
N ALA A 47 -12.82 16.95 0.94
CA ALA A 47 -13.32 15.63 1.33
C ALA A 47 -14.01 14.90 0.15
N LYS A 48 -14.76 15.64 -0.69
CA LYS A 48 -15.38 15.08 -1.90
C LYS A 48 -14.32 14.60 -2.88
N LEU A 49 -13.32 15.43 -3.18
CA LEU A 49 -12.22 15.08 -4.06
C LEU A 49 -11.47 13.83 -3.57
N LEU A 50 -11.15 13.76 -2.27
CA LEU A 50 -10.45 12.59 -1.71
C LEU A 50 -11.28 11.31 -1.79
N ARG A 51 -12.61 11.37 -1.62
CA ARG A 51 -13.48 10.18 -1.79
C ARG A 51 -13.45 9.67 -3.23
N GLU A 52 -13.45 10.55 -4.21
CA GLU A 52 -13.36 10.19 -5.63
C GLU A 52 -12.00 9.57 -5.96
N LEU A 53 -10.91 10.13 -5.41
CA LEU A 53 -9.57 9.55 -5.53
C LEU A 53 -9.48 8.20 -4.80
N GLN A 54 -10.11 8.07 -3.61
CA GLN A 54 -10.16 6.81 -2.86
C GLN A 54 -10.88 5.71 -3.64
N PHE A 55 -11.92 6.04 -4.40
CA PHE A 55 -12.57 5.08 -5.29
C PHE A 55 -11.59 4.55 -6.35
N LEU A 56 -10.77 5.41 -6.95
CA LEU A 56 -9.75 5.00 -7.91
C LEU A 56 -8.67 4.13 -7.27
N THR A 57 -8.21 4.49 -6.05
CA THR A 57 -7.20 3.68 -5.34
C THR A 57 -7.67 2.27 -5.04
N ASN A 58 -8.94 2.10 -4.72
CA ASN A 58 -9.48 0.79 -4.35
C ASN A 58 -9.84 -0.08 -5.56
N ALA A 59 -10.09 0.56 -6.71
CA ALA A 59 -10.59 -0.15 -7.88
C ALA A 59 -9.49 -0.51 -8.89
N ILE A 60 -8.53 0.40 -9.18
CA ILE A 60 -7.70 0.28 -10.38
C ILE A 60 -6.35 0.98 -10.33
N ARG A 61 -6.09 1.84 -9.34
CA ARG A 61 -4.90 2.71 -9.30
C ARG A 61 -4.15 2.51 -7.98
N PRO A 62 -3.44 1.38 -7.81
CA PRO A 62 -2.58 1.15 -6.66
C PRO A 62 -1.49 2.22 -6.50
N ASP A 63 -1.01 2.78 -7.60
CA ASP A 63 0.06 3.77 -7.69
C ASP A 63 -0.23 5.10 -7.00
N ILE A 64 -1.50 5.48 -6.80
CA ILE A 64 -1.87 6.69 -6.05
C ILE A 64 -2.30 6.40 -4.60
N THR A 65 -2.32 5.13 -4.17
CA THR A 65 -2.90 4.73 -2.89
C THR A 65 -2.20 5.39 -1.71
N TYR A 66 -0.87 5.39 -1.67
CA TYR A 66 -0.11 6.04 -0.62
C TYR A 66 -0.41 7.54 -0.53
N ALA A 67 -0.39 8.23 -1.66
CA ALA A 67 -0.62 9.68 -1.73
C ALA A 67 -2.02 10.06 -1.22
N VAL A 68 -3.05 9.33 -1.65
CA VAL A 68 -4.44 9.56 -1.22
C VAL A 68 -4.61 9.25 0.26
N ASN A 69 -4.07 8.14 0.76
CA ASN A 69 -4.17 7.77 2.17
C ASN A 69 -3.47 8.78 3.08
N LYS A 70 -2.29 9.27 2.67
CA LYS A 70 -1.59 10.32 3.43
C LYS A 70 -2.41 11.60 3.52
N LEU A 71 -3.02 12.04 2.42
CA LEU A 71 -3.87 13.23 2.39
C LEU A 71 -5.19 13.05 3.14
N SER A 72 -5.71 11.84 3.20
CA SER A 72 -6.95 11.52 3.93
C SER A 72 -6.86 11.78 5.43
N ALA A 73 -5.66 11.72 6.00
CA ALA A 73 -5.43 12.08 7.41
C ALA A 73 -5.79 13.53 7.75
N TYR A 74 -5.80 14.42 6.74
CA TYR A 74 -6.05 15.86 6.90
C TYR A 74 -7.46 16.30 6.46
N THR A 75 -8.37 15.35 6.23
CA THR A 75 -9.73 15.63 5.72
C THR A 75 -10.53 16.53 6.66
N ALA A 76 -10.33 16.41 7.98
CA ALA A 76 -11.05 17.20 8.98
C ALA A 76 -10.62 18.69 8.99
N ASN A 77 -9.35 18.97 8.67
CA ASN A 77 -8.77 20.31 8.71
C ASN A 77 -7.72 20.52 7.61
N PRO A 78 -8.13 20.59 6.33
CA PRO A 78 -7.20 20.73 5.22
C PRO A 78 -6.63 22.15 5.10
N SER A 79 -5.33 22.27 4.85
CA SER A 79 -4.66 23.50 4.47
C SER A 79 -4.61 23.68 2.94
N LEU A 80 -4.14 24.84 2.47
CA LEU A 80 -3.87 25.07 1.05
C LEU A 80 -2.84 24.09 0.48
N GLN A 81 -1.86 23.70 1.30
CA GLN A 81 -0.85 22.72 0.93
C GLN A 81 -1.50 21.35 0.62
N HIS A 82 -2.45 20.91 1.45
CA HIS A 82 -3.19 19.65 1.24
C HIS A 82 -4.01 19.69 -0.05
N VAL A 83 -4.69 20.79 -0.31
CA VAL A 83 -5.45 20.99 -1.56
C VAL A 83 -4.50 20.99 -2.77
N GLY A 84 -3.35 21.65 -2.67
CA GLY A 84 -2.32 21.64 -3.72
C GLY A 84 -1.79 20.23 -4.00
N ALA A 85 -1.53 19.45 -2.95
CA ALA A 85 -1.08 18.06 -3.08
C ALA A 85 -2.17 17.15 -3.70
N ALA A 86 -3.45 17.33 -3.34
CA ALA A 86 -4.54 16.61 -3.98
C ALA A 86 -4.68 16.97 -5.48
N LYS A 87 -4.51 18.25 -5.83
CA LYS A 87 -4.46 18.70 -7.23
C LYS A 87 -3.26 18.12 -8.00
N ARG A 88 -2.12 17.87 -7.33
CA ARG A 88 -0.99 17.18 -7.95
C ARG A 88 -1.36 15.75 -8.37
N ILE A 89 -2.14 15.02 -7.55
CA ILE A 89 -2.63 13.69 -7.92
C ILE A 89 -3.49 13.77 -9.18
N LEU A 90 -4.35 14.78 -9.33
CA LEU A 90 -5.14 14.97 -10.56
C LEU A 90 -4.27 15.21 -11.80
N ARG A 91 -3.20 15.99 -11.66
CA ARG A 91 -2.22 16.20 -12.74
C ARG A 91 -1.50 14.91 -13.12
N TYR A 92 -1.14 14.10 -12.14
CA TYR A 92 -0.56 12.78 -12.37
C TYR A 92 -1.54 11.85 -13.10
N LEU A 93 -2.78 11.77 -12.63
CA LEU A 93 -3.83 10.97 -13.27
C LEU A 93 -4.09 11.41 -14.72
N LYS A 94 -4.05 12.72 -15.00
CA LYS A 94 -4.17 13.26 -16.36
C LYS A 94 -3.06 12.72 -17.27
N GLY A 95 -1.81 12.70 -16.81
CA GLY A 95 -0.66 12.21 -17.57
C GLY A 95 -0.63 10.68 -17.71
N THR A 96 -1.34 9.95 -16.83
CA THR A 96 -1.32 8.50 -16.74
C THR A 96 -2.69 7.86 -16.91
N LYS A 97 -3.60 8.50 -17.62
CA LYS A 97 -4.99 8.06 -17.79
C LYS A 97 -5.12 6.68 -18.46
N ASN A 98 -4.12 6.30 -19.28
CA ASN A 98 -4.08 5.03 -19.99
C ASN A 98 -3.41 3.88 -19.20
N LEU A 99 -2.87 4.17 -17.98
CA LEU A 99 -2.33 3.11 -17.14
C LEU A 99 -3.46 2.23 -16.60
N ALA A 100 -3.25 0.92 -16.73
CA ALA A 100 -4.20 -0.10 -16.26
C ALA A 100 -3.45 -1.29 -15.67
N ILE A 101 -4.11 -2.02 -14.77
CA ILE A 101 -3.65 -3.32 -14.33
C ILE A 101 -3.88 -4.30 -15.50
N LYS A 102 -2.83 -5.00 -15.91
CA LYS A 102 -2.88 -6.00 -16.99
C LYS A 102 -2.81 -7.39 -16.37
N TYR A 103 -3.75 -8.23 -16.74
CA TYR A 103 -3.71 -9.66 -16.44
C TYR A 103 -3.40 -10.44 -17.71
N SER A 104 -2.57 -11.49 -17.60
CA SER A 104 -2.26 -12.39 -18.70
C SER A 104 -2.30 -13.84 -18.23
N ALA A 105 -2.62 -14.76 -19.15
CA ALA A 105 -2.57 -16.18 -18.88
C ALA A 105 -1.14 -16.74 -18.83
N GLU A 106 -0.15 -15.97 -19.33
CA GLU A 106 1.26 -16.36 -19.31
C GLU A 106 1.85 -16.09 -17.93
N THR A 107 2.15 -17.14 -17.21
CA THR A 107 2.86 -17.07 -15.92
C THR A 107 4.37 -17.01 -16.17
N PRO A 108 5.07 -15.99 -15.65
CA PRO A 108 6.49 -15.81 -15.93
C PRO A 108 7.44 -16.77 -15.20
N THR A 109 6.98 -17.63 -14.30
CA THR A 109 7.87 -18.44 -13.47
C THR A 109 7.51 -19.92 -13.43
N GLN A 110 8.52 -20.74 -13.70
CA GLN A 110 8.46 -22.22 -13.75
C GLN A 110 8.08 -22.90 -12.41
N GLN A 111 7.83 -22.17 -11.35
CA GLN A 111 7.54 -22.69 -10.01
C GLN A 111 6.12 -22.40 -9.48
N GLN A 112 5.31 -21.66 -10.22
CA GLN A 112 3.95 -21.32 -9.77
C GLN A 112 2.92 -21.91 -10.71
N ASN A 113 1.98 -22.67 -10.13
CA ASN A 113 0.77 -23.07 -10.86
C ASN A 113 0.05 -21.82 -11.38
N SER A 114 -0.54 -21.89 -12.56
CA SER A 114 -1.25 -20.77 -13.23
C SER A 114 -2.31 -20.08 -12.36
N ASN A 115 -2.73 -20.73 -11.27
CA ASN A 115 -3.75 -20.26 -10.33
C ASN A 115 -3.18 -19.85 -8.95
N SER A 116 -1.87 -19.67 -8.82
CA SER A 116 -1.25 -19.22 -7.58
C SER A 116 -1.14 -17.70 -7.53
N PHE A 117 -1.04 -17.16 -6.32
CA PHE A 117 -0.72 -15.75 -6.09
C PHE A 117 0.48 -15.62 -5.15
N TYR A 118 1.15 -14.49 -5.24
CA TYR A 118 2.26 -14.13 -4.38
C TYR A 118 2.19 -12.65 -4.02
N GLY A 119 2.94 -12.21 -3.02
CA GLY A 119 2.86 -10.83 -2.57
C GLY A 119 4.16 -10.24 -2.10
N TYR A 120 4.10 -8.94 -1.86
CA TYR A 120 5.15 -8.12 -1.26
C TYR A 120 4.59 -7.39 -0.06
N ALA A 121 5.39 -7.23 0.99
CA ALA A 121 5.07 -6.41 2.14
C ALA A 121 6.24 -5.50 2.48
N ASP A 122 5.95 -4.27 2.88
CA ASP A 122 6.92 -3.25 3.25
C ASP A 122 6.39 -2.36 4.37
N ALA A 123 7.29 -1.78 5.16
CA ALA A 123 6.98 -0.74 6.13
C ALA A 123 7.99 0.39 6.05
N ALA A 124 7.55 1.56 5.64
CA ALA A 124 8.40 2.73 5.59
C ALA A 124 8.17 3.69 6.76
N TYR A 125 9.26 4.29 7.20
CA TYR A 125 9.24 5.42 8.13
C TYR A 125 8.50 6.59 7.47
N ALA A 126 7.27 6.84 7.89
CA ALA A 126 6.60 8.08 7.51
C ALA A 126 7.19 9.23 8.31
N ASN A 127 7.46 10.35 7.63
CA ASN A 127 8.01 11.60 8.17
C ASN A 127 7.79 11.86 9.67
N MET A 128 8.80 12.35 10.31
CA MET A 128 9.11 12.47 11.74
C MET A 128 8.07 13.14 12.67
N ASP A 129 6.93 13.62 12.18
CA ASP A 129 6.02 14.45 12.99
C ASP A 129 5.14 13.65 13.96
N ASP A 130 4.96 12.35 13.77
CA ASP A 130 4.14 11.52 14.66
C ASP A 130 4.69 10.10 14.93
N TYR A 131 5.92 9.81 14.50
CA TYR A 131 6.60 8.51 14.69
C TYR A 131 5.81 7.28 14.23
N LYS A 132 4.77 7.47 13.43
CA LYS A 132 3.93 6.38 12.92
C LYS A 132 4.38 6.01 11.52
N LEU A 133 4.63 4.72 11.34
CA LEU A 133 5.03 4.15 10.07
C LEU A 133 3.83 3.85 9.19
N THR A 134 4.09 3.63 7.91
CA THR A 134 3.10 3.17 6.95
C THR A 134 3.44 1.75 6.54
N SER A 135 2.49 0.82 6.69
CA SER A 135 2.58 -0.52 6.13
C SER A 135 1.93 -0.57 4.76
N GLY A 136 2.54 -1.30 3.86
CA GLY A 136 2.02 -1.60 2.54
C GLY A 136 2.12 -3.08 2.22
N TYR A 137 1.15 -3.60 1.49
CA TYR A 137 1.25 -4.89 0.84
C TYR A 137 0.58 -4.87 -0.52
N VAL A 138 1.04 -5.74 -1.40
CA VAL A 138 0.45 -5.97 -2.72
C VAL A 138 0.50 -7.45 -3.04
N PHE A 139 -0.59 -7.99 -3.60
CA PHE A 139 -0.66 -9.37 -4.08
C PHE A 139 -0.92 -9.40 -5.57
N ILE A 140 -0.25 -10.32 -6.24
CA ILE A 140 -0.21 -10.46 -7.70
C ILE A 140 -0.67 -11.87 -8.08
N ALA A 141 -1.56 -11.95 -9.05
CA ALA A 141 -1.97 -13.19 -9.71
C ALA A 141 -2.20 -12.93 -11.20
N GLY A 142 -1.87 -13.85 -12.06
CA GLY A 142 -2.00 -13.71 -13.52
C GLY A 142 -1.24 -12.48 -14.05
N GLY A 143 -0.07 -12.14 -13.46
CA GLY A 143 0.76 -11.01 -13.85
C GLY A 143 0.22 -9.64 -13.44
N GLY A 144 -0.97 -9.56 -12.85
CA GLY A 144 -1.60 -8.31 -12.42
C GLY A 144 -1.87 -8.26 -10.91
N THR A 145 -1.95 -7.05 -10.36
CA THR A 145 -2.26 -6.82 -8.95
C THR A 145 -3.73 -7.14 -8.66
N ILE A 146 -4.00 -8.03 -7.70
CA ILE A 146 -5.36 -8.46 -7.31
C ILE A 146 -5.86 -7.77 -6.04
N THR A 147 -4.97 -7.48 -5.08
CA THR A 147 -5.27 -6.71 -3.88
C THR A 147 -4.03 -5.94 -3.42
N TRP A 148 -4.25 -4.79 -2.80
CA TRP A 148 -3.20 -3.94 -2.26
C TRP A 148 -3.71 -3.08 -1.13
N ARG A 149 -2.82 -2.65 -0.28
CA ARG A 149 -3.16 -1.74 0.81
C ARG A 149 -1.98 -0.85 1.17
N SER A 150 -2.29 0.39 1.48
CA SER A 150 -1.40 1.31 2.19
C SER A 150 -2.11 1.75 3.45
N LYS A 151 -1.48 1.66 4.62
CA LYS A 151 -2.11 2.01 5.88
C LYS A 151 -1.09 2.56 6.87
N LYS A 152 -1.42 3.71 7.46
CA LYS A 152 -0.68 4.23 8.60
C LYS A 152 -0.87 3.31 9.80
N GLN A 153 0.23 2.90 10.43
CA GLN A 153 0.18 2.04 11.62
C GLN A 153 -0.46 2.79 12.80
N THR A 154 -1.25 2.09 13.59
CA THR A 154 -1.91 2.66 14.77
C THR A 154 -0.97 2.72 15.97
N THR A 155 0.01 1.83 16.03
CA THR A 155 1.03 1.72 17.07
C THR A 155 2.31 2.39 16.63
N ILE A 156 3.04 2.98 17.58
CA ILE A 156 4.40 3.46 17.36
C ILE A 156 5.32 2.23 17.40
N ALA A 157 6.05 1.98 16.33
CA ALA A 157 7.07 0.96 16.32
C ALA A 157 8.38 1.54 16.89
N LEU A 158 9.02 0.81 17.79
CA LEU A 158 10.28 1.22 18.42
C LEU A 158 11.51 0.91 17.55
N SER A 159 11.32 0.16 16.47
CA SER A 159 12.37 -0.16 15.49
C SER A 159 11.75 -0.40 14.10
N SER A 160 12.58 -0.29 13.05
CA SER A 160 12.19 -0.67 11.69
C SER A 160 11.71 -2.11 11.63
N MET A 161 12.39 -3.01 12.33
CA MET A 161 12.01 -4.41 12.42
C MET A 161 10.59 -4.63 12.98
N GLU A 162 10.19 -3.87 14.01
CA GLU A 162 8.82 -3.95 14.55
C GLU A 162 7.77 -3.49 13.53
N ALA A 163 8.10 -2.46 12.77
CA ALA A 163 7.25 -1.98 11.70
C ALA A 163 7.03 -3.01 10.60
N GLU A 164 8.12 -3.68 10.20
CA GLU A 164 8.09 -4.76 9.22
C GLU A 164 7.21 -5.93 9.71
N TYR A 165 7.30 -6.32 10.98
CA TYR A 165 6.42 -7.36 11.52
C TYR A 165 4.94 -6.96 11.46
N VAL A 166 4.62 -5.69 11.69
CA VAL A 166 3.25 -5.21 11.53
C VAL A 166 2.81 -5.36 10.08
N ALA A 167 3.68 -5.01 9.11
CA ALA A 167 3.38 -5.15 7.68
C ALA A 167 3.21 -6.63 7.29
N LEU A 168 4.14 -7.50 7.68
CA LEU A 168 4.05 -8.95 7.45
C LEU A 168 2.78 -9.55 8.07
N SER A 169 2.40 -9.13 9.29
CA SER A 169 1.18 -9.62 9.92
C SER A 169 -0.09 -9.14 9.22
N GLU A 170 -0.11 -7.93 8.66
CA GLU A 170 -1.24 -7.45 7.87
C GLU A 170 -1.32 -8.16 6.52
N ALA A 171 -0.20 -8.40 5.86
CA ALA A 171 -0.11 -9.19 4.64
C ALA A 171 -0.51 -10.66 4.87
N GLY A 172 -0.06 -11.27 5.98
CA GLY A 172 -0.44 -12.63 6.35
C GLY A 172 -1.95 -12.81 6.51
N ARG A 173 -2.64 -11.84 7.12
CA ARG A 173 -4.12 -11.87 7.22
C ARG A 173 -4.79 -11.85 5.85
N GLU A 174 -4.27 -11.04 4.95
CA GLU A 174 -4.77 -10.98 3.58
C GLU A 174 -4.53 -12.30 2.85
N ILE A 175 -3.37 -12.94 3.04
CA ILE A 175 -3.07 -14.27 2.49
C ILE A 175 -4.10 -15.30 2.97
N CYS A 176 -4.37 -15.36 4.28
CA CYS A 176 -5.36 -16.29 4.82
C CYS A 176 -6.74 -16.08 4.18
N TRP A 177 -7.16 -14.82 4.03
CA TRP A 177 -8.41 -14.49 3.37
C TRP A 177 -8.41 -14.89 1.88
N LEU A 178 -7.36 -14.56 1.14
CA LEU A 178 -7.23 -14.94 -0.26
C LEU A 178 -7.22 -16.47 -0.45
N ARG A 179 -6.48 -17.21 0.38
CA ARG A 179 -6.45 -18.68 0.31
C ARG A 179 -7.83 -19.29 0.51
N ASN A 180 -8.62 -18.76 1.47
CA ASN A 180 -9.99 -19.18 1.69
C ASN A 180 -10.88 -18.86 0.46
N LEU A 181 -10.77 -17.65 -0.08
CA LEU A 181 -11.50 -17.25 -1.28
C LEU A 181 -11.15 -18.13 -2.48
N TYR A 182 -9.86 -18.40 -2.71
CA TYR A 182 -9.42 -19.28 -3.79
C TYR A 182 -9.95 -20.71 -3.61
N GLN A 183 -9.96 -21.21 -2.38
CA GLN A 183 -10.52 -22.52 -2.07
C GLN A 183 -12.02 -22.58 -2.37
N GLU A 184 -12.80 -21.56 -2.00
CA GLU A 184 -14.22 -21.46 -2.31
C GLU A 184 -14.50 -21.39 -3.82
N LEU A 185 -13.59 -20.77 -4.59
CA LEU A 185 -13.63 -20.72 -6.04
C LEU A 185 -13.15 -22.00 -6.74
N GLY A 186 -12.71 -23.01 -5.99
CA GLY A 186 -12.20 -24.27 -6.53
C GLY A 186 -10.71 -24.26 -6.92
N TYR A 187 -9.96 -23.23 -6.52
CA TYR A 187 -8.53 -23.08 -6.80
C TYR A 187 -7.69 -23.26 -5.52
N THR A 188 -7.70 -24.43 -4.93
CA THR A 188 -6.96 -24.70 -3.70
C THR A 188 -5.45 -24.43 -3.87
N GLN A 189 -4.87 -23.70 -2.93
CA GLN A 189 -3.44 -23.39 -2.91
C GLN A 189 -2.70 -24.54 -2.20
N GLU A 190 -2.12 -25.46 -2.96
CA GLU A 190 -1.42 -26.64 -2.45
C GLU A 190 -0.07 -26.32 -1.80
N PHE A 191 0.58 -25.24 -2.26
CA PHE A 191 1.88 -24.78 -1.77
C PHE A 191 1.75 -23.57 -0.88
N PRO A 192 2.74 -23.31 -0.01
CA PRO A 192 2.82 -22.05 0.74
C PRO A 192 2.78 -20.85 -0.18
N THR A 193 2.04 -19.80 0.21
CA THR A 193 2.02 -18.55 -0.55
C THR A 193 3.32 -17.78 -0.33
N LEU A 194 3.98 -17.39 -1.41
CA LEU A 194 5.21 -16.59 -1.36
C LEU A 194 4.91 -15.16 -0.95
N LEU A 195 5.54 -14.70 0.13
CA LEU A 195 5.52 -13.30 0.60
C LEU A 195 6.96 -12.76 0.60
N LYS A 196 7.21 -11.68 -0.13
CA LYS A 196 8.52 -11.05 -0.22
C LYS A 196 8.61 -9.81 0.66
N GLY A 197 9.74 -9.64 1.34
CA GLY A 197 10.09 -8.47 2.14
C GLY A 197 11.53 -8.05 1.92
N ASP A 198 11.91 -6.83 2.27
CA ASP A 198 13.27 -6.31 2.08
C ASP A 198 14.14 -6.35 3.35
N ASN A 199 13.59 -6.73 4.50
CA ASN A 199 14.30 -6.77 5.78
C ASN A 199 14.71 -8.19 6.17
N ASP A 200 15.97 -8.56 5.88
CA ASP A 200 16.53 -9.87 6.20
C ASP A 200 16.45 -10.20 7.70
N GLY A 201 16.59 -9.21 8.58
CA GLY A 201 16.50 -9.40 10.03
C GLY A 201 15.10 -9.80 10.49
N SER A 202 14.05 -9.24 9.88
CA SER A 202 12.66 -9.59 10.16
C SER A 202 12.35 -11.00 9.63
N ILE A 203 12.83 -11.32 8.43
CA ILE A 203 12.64 -12.61 7.77
C ILE A 203 13.34 -13.73 8.54
N ALA A 204 14.62 -13.54 8.89
CA ALA A 204 15.38 -14.53 9.65
C ALA A 204 14.73 -14.84 11.01
N LYS A 205 14.11 -13.85 11.67
CA LYS A 205 13.38 -14.07 12.92
C LYS A 205 12.02 -14.74 12.72
N ALA A 206 11.31 -14.44 11.63
CA ALA A 206 10.06 -15.13 11.30
C ALA A 206 10.29 -16.63 11.06
N CYS A 207 11.46 -16.98 10.51
CA CYS A 207 11.85 -18.37 10.25
C CYS A 207 12.45 -19.09 11.49
N ASN A 208 13.02 -18.34 12.47
CA ASN A 208 13.67 -18.91 13.66
C ASN A 208 13.16 -18.23 14.94
N PRO A 209 12.18 -18.80 15.63
CA PRO A 209 11.58 -18.22 16.82
C PRO A 209 12.51 -18.29 18.03
N GLN A 210 13.32 -17.26 18.26
CA GLN A 210 14.00 -17.03 19.54
C GLN A 210 13.29 -15.91 20.30
N PHE A 211 12.76 -16.23 21.46
CA PHE A 211 12.00 -15.32 22.30
C PHE A 211 12.79 -14.07 22.70
N HIS A 212 12.29 -12.89 22.35
CA HIS A 212 12.68 -11.63 22.97
C HIS A 212 11.54 -11.04 23.81
N LYS A 213 11.81 -10.82 25.11
CA LYS A 213 10.86 -10.38 26.15
C LYS A 213 10.31 -8.94 26.01
N ARG A 214 10.46 -8.25 24.87
CA ARG A 214 10.27 -6.80 24.79
C ARG A 214 9.00 -6.36 24.08
N SER A 215 7.85 -6.49 24.49
CA SER A 215 6.57 -5.93 24.01
C SER A 215 5.53 -6.99 23.63
N LYS A 216 4.59 -7.23 24.56
CA LYS A 216 3.56 -8.28 24.42
C LYS A 216 2.68 -8.14 23.16
N HIS A 217 2.35 -6.93 22.73
CA HIS A 217 1.47 -6.71 21.58
C HIS A 217 2.13 -7.00 20.22
N ILE A 218 3.45 -6.85 20.14
CA ILE A 218 4.23 -7.22 18.96
C ILE A 218 4.55 -8.72 18.98
N ALA A 219 4.80 -9.27 20.17
CA ALA A 219 5.04 -10.70 20.35
C ALA A 219 3.89 -11.56 19.79
N THR A 220 2.64 -11.14 20.00
CA THR A 220 1.47 -11.87 19.48
C THR A 220 1.41 -11.86 17.96
N ARG A 221 1.66 -10.71 17.31
CA ARG A 221 1.68 -10.61 15.84
C ARG A 221 2.82 -11.42 15.25
N TRP A 222 3.98 -11.33 15.89
CA TRP A 222 5.16 -12.07 15.48
C TRP A 222 4.95 -13.58 15.60
N GLN A 223 4.44 -14.05 16.74
CA GLN A 223 4.11 -15.47 16.95
C GLN A 223 3.15 -15.96 15.88
N TRP A 224 2.13 -15.19 15.57
CA TRP A 224 1.17 -15.56 14.54
C TRP A 224 1.80 -15.67 13.14
N VAL A 225 2.72 -14.79 12.77
CA VAL A 225 3.47 -14.91 11.49
C VAL A 225 4.34 -16.17 11.50
N CYS A 226 5.02 -16.47 12.62
CA CYS A 226 5.78 -17.72 12.76
C CYS A 226 4.89 -18.96 12.62
N ASP A 227 3.69 -18.94 13.20
CA ASP A 227 2.72 -20.04 13.08
C ASP A 227 2.30 -20.25 11.62
N LEU A 228 2.08 -19.18 10.85
CA LEU A 228 1.78 -19.28 9.42
C LEU A 228 2.92 -19.92 8.61
N VAL A 229 4.19 -19.59 8.95
CA VAL A 229 5.37 -20.20 8.31
C VAL A 229 5.48 -21.67 8.69
N GLN A 230 5.33 -22.01 9.97
CA GLN A 230 5.41 -23.40 10.48
C GLN A 230 4.31 -24.28 9.89
N ASN A 231 3.10 -23.74 9.76
CA ASN A 231 1.96 -24.44 9.14
C ASN A 231 2.08 -24.57 7.62
N LYS A 232 3.10 -23.96 7.01
CA LYS A 232 3.29 -23.90 5.56
C LYS A 232 2.15 -23.18 4.82
N ASP A 233 1.50 -22.24 5.46
CA ASP A 233 0.54 -21.34 4.80
C ASP A 233 1.27 -20.30 3.97
N ILE A 234 2.43 -19.82 4.47
CA ILE A 234 3.29 -18.84 3.80
C ILE A 234 4.75 -19.29 3.79
N VAL A 235 5.48 -18.82 2.79
CA VAL A 235 6.95 -18.78 2.79
C VAL A 235 7.39 -17.35 2.62
N ILE A 236 8.34 -16.90 3.44
CA ILE A 236 8.84 -15.53 3.40
C ILE A 236 10.24 -15.54 2.80
N GLU A 237 10.45 -14.74 1.76
CA GLU A 237 11.73 -14.59 1.08
C GLU A 237 12.18 -13.13 1.06
N SER A 238 13.47 -12.92 1.08
CA SER A 238 14.07 -11.60 0.88
C SER A 238 13.99 -11.19 -0.58
N CYS A 239 13.72 -9.90 -0.82
CA CYS A 239 13.85 -9.30 -2.14
C CYS A 239 14.77 -8.07 -2.08
N CYS A 240 15.48 -7.81 -3.18
CA CYS A 240 16.27 -6.58 -3.28
C CYS A 240 15.37 -5.35 -3.48
N ASN A 241 15.84 -4.19 -2.99
CA ASN A 241 15.09 -2.94 -3.06
C ASN A 241 14.49 -2.61 -4.43
N PRO A 242 15.15 -2.84 -5.58
CA PRO A 242 14.54 -2.56 -6.89
C PRO A 242 13.31 -3.43 -7.22
N GLU A 243 13.20 -4.61 -6.59
CA GLU A 243 12.09 -5.55 -6.80
C GLU A 243 10.92 -5.35 -5.84
N GLN A 244 11.11 -4.54 -4.77
CA GLN A 244 10.10 -4.33 -3.73
C GLN A 244 8.91 -3.53 -4.25
N THR A 245 7.95 -4.23 -4.82
CA THR A 245 6.75 -3.61 -5.40
C THR A 245 5.87 -2.90 -4.35
N ALA A 246 5.94 -3.29 -3.08
CA ALA A 246 5.15 -2.66 -2.01
C ALA A 246 5.66 -1.25 -1.64
N ASP A 247 6.84 -0.84 -2.07
CA ASP A 247 7.42 0.49 -1.86
C ASP A 247 6.49 1.63 -2.28
N ILE A 248 5.79 1.48 -3.40
CA ILE A 248 4.83 2.49 -3.90
C ILE A 248 3.66 2.73 -2.94
N LEU A 249 3.44 1.81 -1.99
CA LEU A 249 2.35 1.85 -1.02
C LEU A 249 2.79 2.42 0.33
N THR A 250 4.09 2.64 0.55
CA THR A 250 4.66 3.05 1.84
C THR A 250 5.40 4.37 1.78
N LYS A 251 5.92 4.76 0.62
CA LYS A 251 6.72 5.98 0.44
C LYS A 251 6.44 6.66 -0.91
N PRO A 252 6.68 8.00 -1.03
CA PRO A 252 6.64 8.66 -2.31
C PRO A 252 7.90 8.28 -3.09
N LEU A 253 7.74 7.67 -4.25
CA LEU A 253 8.87 7.32 -5.11
C LEU A 253 9.19 8.47 -6.07
N ALA A 254 10.49 8.69 -6.31
CA ALA A 254 10.98 9.49 -7.42
C ALA A 254 10.76 8.72 -8.73
N CYS A 255 10.70 9.44 -9.85
CA CYS A 255 10.70 8.84 -11.19
C CYS A 255 12.06 8.23 -11.54
#